data_b74375227df02cb8f5175b2d07eb1d3e
#
_entry.id   b74375227df02cb8f5175b2d07eb1d3e
#
_cell.length_a   1.000
_cell.length_b   1.000
_cell.length_c   1.000
_cell.angle_alpha   90.00
_cell.angle_beta   90.00
_cell.angle_gamma   90.00
#
_symmetry.space_group_name_H-M   'P 1'
#
loop_
_entity.id
_entity.type
_entity.pdbx_description
1 polymer ?
#
loop_
_entity_poly.entity_id
_entity_poly.type
_entity_poly.pdbx_seq_one_letter_code
_entity_poly.pdbx_strand_id
1 'polypeptide(L)'
;MKKLLVASAAALLLGTFAAQADTYVSVLGGPTFAPDLRVGGSKFGMDTGFNVGGRVGTTLEAWNLPDFSVEADGLFGQSTYKGSNNARLQTSSYMGNVIYHLPMATDTPWGVYGGAGLGAVNTNIDNGIGNHGGSTVLGWQALGGVEYRTSEWASLFAEYRYQDAHNVNAGGLTNVGNRSNNLSFGLKWHL
;
A
#
# COMPACT_ATOMS: atom_id res chain seq x y z
N MET A 1 -19.80 -8.02 12.16
CA MET A 1 -19.71 -6.96 13.17
C MET A 1 -18.28 -6.53 13.50
N LYS A 2 -17.23 -7.39 13.42
CA LYS A 2 -15.83 -7.00 13.68
C LYS A 2 -15.19 -6.10 12.60
N LYS A 3 -15.70 -6.09 11.38
CA LYS A 3 -15.18 -5.26 10.26
C LYS A 3 -15.57 -3.78 10.34
N LEU A 4 -16.64 -3.45 11.03
CA LEU A 4 -17.07 -2.05 11.24
C LEU A 4 -16.24 -1.31 12.32
N LEU A 5 -15.70 -2.04 13.29
CA LEU A 5 -14.92 -1.45 14.39
C LEU A 5 -13.56 -0.89 13.97
N VAL A 6 -12.93 -1.48 12.96
CA VAL A 6 -11.62 -1.01 12.46
C VAL A 6 -11.76 0.29 11.66
N ALA A 7 -12.81 0.41 10.84
CA ALA A 7 -13.09 1.63 10.09
C ALA A 7 -13.46 2.81 11.02
N SER A 8 -14.16 2.55 12.12
CA SER A 8 -14.54 3.58 13.09
C SER A 8 -13.35 4.06 13.93
N ALA A 9 -12.39 3.21 14.23
CA ALA A 9 -11.18 3.61 14.97
C ALA A 9 -10.24 4.48 14.13
N ALA A 10 -10.12 4.21 12.83
CA ALA A 10 -9.34 5.04 11.91
C ALA A 10 -9.98 6.44 11.73
N ALA A 11 -11.30 6.51 11.64
CA ALA A 11 -12.02 7.78 11.51
C ALA A 11 -11.95 8.64 12.80
N LEU A 12 -11.92 8.02 13.98
CA LEU A 12 -11.79 8.72 15.25
C LEU A 12 -10.38 9.28 15.50
N LEU A 13 -9.34 8.61 15.05
CA LEU A 13 -7.96 9.10 15.14
C LEU A 13 -7.73 10.32 14.23
N LEU A 14 -8.41 10.39 13.08
CA LEU A 14 -8.30 11.52 12.15
C LEU A 14 -9.09 12.76 12.60
N GLY A 15 -10.17 12.58 13.34
CA GLY A 15 -11.03 13.70 13.79
C GLY A 15 -10.40 14.60 14.86
N THR A 16 -9.38 14.15 15.57
CA THR A 16 -8.71 14.93 16.64
C THR A 16 -7.51 15.75 16.16
N PHE A 17 -7.00 15.50 14.96
CA PHE A 17 -5.82 16.19 14.41
C PHE A 17 -6.16 17.30 13.41
N ALA A 18 -7.44 17.46 13.03
CA ALA A 18 -7.86 18.26 11.89
C ALA A 18 -7.79 19.79 12.08
N ALA A 19 -7.34 20.31 13.21
CA ALA A 19 -7.46 21.75 13.48
C ALA A 19 -6.25 22.61 13.04
N GLN A 20 -5.08 22.01 12.74
CA GLN A 20 -3.85 22.73 12.36
C GLN A 20 -2.87 21.92 11.49
N ALA A 21 -3.29 20.81 10.94
CA ALA A 21 -2.42 19.94 10.12
C ALA A 21 -3.01 19.82 8.70
N ASP A 22 -2.16 19.90 7.67
CA ASP A 22 -2.54 19.64 6.29
C ASP A 22 -2.95 18.16 6.15
N THR A 23 -4.26 17.94 6.09
CA THR A 23 -4.85 16.60 5.94
C THR A 23 -5.15 16.35 4.48
N TYR A 24 -4.91 15.15 4.01
CA TYR A 24 -5.14 14.79 2.62
C TYR A 24 -5.71 13.39 2.46
N VAL A 25 -6.38 13.19 1.33
CA VAL A 25 -6.83 11.88 0.87
C VAL A 25 -6.26 11.61 -0.51
N SER A 26 -6.02 10.34 -0.83
CA SER A 26 -5.49 9.97 -2.14
C SER A 26 -6.12 8.69 -2.66
N VAL A 27 -6.21 8.59 -3.98
CA VAL A 27 -6.47 7.34 -4.70
C VAL A 27 -5.28 7.02 -5.57
N LEU A 28 -4.98 5.74 -5.72
CA LEU A 28 -3.81 5.30 -6.48
C LEU A 28 -4.07 3.96 -7.16
N GLY A 29 -3.32 3.69 -8.22
CA GLY A 29 -3.35 2.41 -8.91
C GLY A 29 -2.24 2.30 -9.95
N GLY A 30 -1.94 1.06 -10.33
CA GLY A 30 -0.89 0.79 -11.30
C GLY A 30 -0.47 -0.68 -11.37
N PRO A 31 0.64 -0.99 -12.04
CA PRO A 31 1.14 -2.35 -12.14
C PRO A 31 1.76 -2.86 -10.83
N THR A 32 1.55 -4.16 -10.59
CA THR A 32 2.18 -4.94 -9.52
C THR A 32 3.11 -5.97 -10.14
N PHE A 33 4.34 -6.00 -9.69
CA PHE A 33 5.36 -6.98 -10.07
C PHE A 33 5.61 -7.90 -8.89
N ALA A 34 5.04 -9.10 -8.92
CA ALA A 34 5.32 -10.13 -7.94
C ALA A 34 6.57 -10.91 -8.37
N PRO A 35 7.58 -11.10 -7.49
CA PRO A 35 8.67 -11.99 -7.80
C PRO A 35 8.19 -13.44 -7.91
N ASP A 36 8.95 -14.28 -8.60
CA ASP A 36 8.65 -15.70 -8.74
C ASP A 36 8.47 -16.35 -7.36
N LEU A 37 7.36 -17.04 -7.20
CA LEU A 37 7.10 -17.87 -6.01
C LEU A 37 8.04 -19.08 -6.00
N ARG A 38 8.70 -19.30 -4.87
CA ARG A 38 9.50 -20.50 -4.65
C ARG A 38 8.77 -21.44 -3.69
N VAL A 39 8.39 -22.61 -4.18
CA VAL A 39 7.73 -23.65 -3.39
C VAL A 39 8.49 -24.96 -3.58
N GLY A 40 9.05 -25.53 -2.52
CA GLY A 40 9.73 -26.81 -2.57
C GLY A 40 10.91 -26.89 -3.56
N GLY A 41 11.58 -25.74 -3.82
CA GLY A 41 12.69 -25.67 -4.78
C GLY A 41 12.28 -25.37 -6.23
N SER A 42 10.99 -25.42 -6.56
CA SER A 42 10.46 -25.06 -7.87
C SER A 42 10.12 -23.56 -7.92
N LYS A 43 10.41 -22.92 -9.06
CA LYS A 43 10.06 -21.51 -9.34
C LYS A 43 8.78 -21.46 -10.14
N PHE A 44 7.80 -20.72 -9.65
CA PHE A 44 6.55 -20.42 -10.35
C PHE A 44 6.56 -18.95 -10.74
N GLY A 45 6.63 -18.68 -12.05
CA GLY A 45 6.59 -17.31 -12.58
C GLY A 45 5.23 -16.66 -12.35
N MET A 46 5.24 -15.38 -11.99
CA MET A 46 4.05 -14.55 -11.87
C MET A 46 3.96 -13.61 -13.07
N ASP A 47 2.74 -13.36 -13.55
CA ASP A 47 2.48 -12.28 -14.50
C ASP A 47 2.37 -10.94 -13.78
N THR A 48 2.65 -9.86 -14.51
CA THR A 48 2.40 -8.52 -14.02
C THR A 48 0.91 -8.37 -13.68
N GLY A 49 0.65 -8.03 -12.43
CA GLY A 49 -0.68 -7.77 -11.92
C GLY A 49 -1.01 -6.28 -11.92
N PHE A 50 -2.08 -5.95 -11.20
CA PHE A 50 -2.45 -4.57 -10.94
C PHE A 50 -2.63 -4.34 -9.45
N ASN A 51 -2.54 -3.07 -9.05
CA ASN A 51 -2.92 -2.60 -7.72
C ASN A 51 -3.86 -1.41 -7.83
N VAL A 52 -4.71 -1.26 -6.83
CA VAL A 52 -5.57 -0.09 -6.63
C VAL A 52 -5.77 0.13 -5.14
N GLY A 53 -5.83 1.36 -4.71
CA GLY A 53 -5.98 1.67 -3.30
C GLY A 53 -6.32 3.11 -3.00
N GLY A 54 -6.38 3.39 -1.71
CA GLY A 54 -6.59 4.72 -1.18
C GLY A 54 -5.82 4.91 0.11
N ARG A 55 -5.55 6.16 0.42
CA ARG A 55 -4.89 6.56 1.68
C ARG A 55 -5.47 7.84 2.21
N VAL A 56 -5.29 8.02 3.49
CA VAL A 56 -5.54 9.26 4.20
C VAL A 56 -4.33 9.56 5.06
N GLY A 57 -3.90 10.80 5.10
CA GLY A 57 -2.73 11.23 5.84
C GLY A 57 -2.87 12.64 6.38
N THR A 58 -1.97 12.98 7.26
CA THR A 58 -1.86 14.32 7.85
C THR A 58 -0.41 14.65 8.15
N THR A 59 -0.02 15.91 7.93
CA THR A 59 1.31 16.40 8.31
C THR A 59 1.45 16.49 9.84
N LEU A 60 2.67 16.45 10.33
CA LEU A 60 2.98 16.56 11.75
C LEU A 60 3.41 17.97 12.16
N GLU A 61 2.90 19.00 11.49
CA GLU A 61 3.21 20.40 11.77
C GLU A 61 2.91 20.79 13.22
N ALA A 62 1.80 20.31 13.77
CA ALA A 62 1.43 20.54 15.18
C ALA A 62 2.47 20.01 16.19
N TRP A 63 3.36 19.11 15.77
CA TRP A 63 4.44 18.55 16.57
C TRP A 63 5.82 19.12 16.23
N ASN A 64 5.88 20.24 15.50
CA ASN A 64 7.10 20.84 14.97
C ASN A 64 7.91 19.93 14.02
N LEU A 65 7.22 19.05 13.31
CA LEU A 65 7.78 18.13 12.32
C LEU A 65 7.10 18.32 10.95
N PRO A 66 7.21 19.50 10.32
CA PRO A 66 6.47 19.83 9.09
C PRO A 66 6.85 18.94 7.90
N ASP A 67 8.07 18.41 7.89
CA ASP A 67 8.56 17.54 6.83
C ASP A 67 8.05 16.08 6.98
N PHE A 68 7.32 15.77 8.04
CA PHE A 68 6.80 14.44 8.30
C PHE A 68 5.28 14.40 8.20
N SER A 69 4.78 13.27 7.71
CA SER A 69 3.36 12.93 7.78
C SER A 69 3.16 11.50 8.24
N VAL A 70 1.97 11.23 8.76
CA VAL A 70 1.49 9.89 9.05
C VAL A 70 0.34 9.57 8.12
N GLU A 71 0.32 8.33 7.62
CA GLU A 71 -0.70 7.86 6.69
C GLU A 71 -1.30 6.53 7.14
N ALA A 72 -2.57 6.34 6.87
CA ALA A 72 -3.20 5.03 6.82
C ALA A 72 -3.58 4.72 5.37
N ASP A 73 -3.14 3.58 4.86
CA ASP A 73 -3.47 3.16 3.50
C ASP A 73 -4.11 1.78 3.44
N GLY A 74 -4.91 1.58 2.39
CA GLY A 74 -5.43 0.29 1.97
C GLY A 74 -5.11 0.07 0.49
N LEU A 75 -4.45 -1.04 0.18
CA LEU A 75 -4.09 -1.43 -1.17
C LEU A 75 -4.65 -2.81 -1.49
N PHE A 76 -5.29 -2.95 -2.63
CA PHE A 76 -5.70 -4.21 -3.22
C PHE A 76 -4.84 -4.49 -4.45
N GLY A 77 -4.26 -5.70 -4.52
CA GLY A 77 -3.48 -6.17 -5.66
C GLY A 77 -3.95 -7.53 -6.15
N GLN A 78 -3.85 -7.76 -7.44
CA GLN A 78 -4.13 -9.05 -8.06
C GLN A 78 -3.07 -9.37 -9.10
N SER A 79 -2.55 -10.61 -9.06
CA SER A 79 -1.63 -11.16 -10.05
C SER A 79 -2.06 -12.58 -10.43
N THR A 80 -1.70 -13.00 -11.65
CA THR A 80 -2.03 -14.34 -12.18
C THR A 80 -0.75 -15.17 -12.31
N TYR A 81 -0.86 -16.48 -12.15
CA TYR A 81 0.26 -17.40 -12.36
C TYR A 81 0.50 -17.61 -13.86
N LYS A 82 1.75 -17.58 -14.28
CA LYS A 82 2.14 -17.85 -15.69
C LYS A 82 1.71 -19.25 -16.10
N GLY A 83 0.97 -19.33 -17.20
CA GLY A 83 0.50 -20.60 -17.77
C GLY A 83 -0.75 -21.17 -17.11
N SER A 84 -1.41 -20.45 -16.20
CA SER A 84 -2.69 -20.86 -15.62
C SER A 84 -3.74 -19.75 -15.79
N ASN A 85 -4.78 -20.03 -16.57
CA ASN A 85 -5.87 -19.06 -16.78
C ASN A 85 -6.80 -18.89 -15.57
N ASN A 86 -6.68 -19.75 -14.55
CA ASN A 86 -7.63 -19.81 -13.43
C ASN A 86 -6.98 -19.60 -12.05
N ALA A 87 -5.65 -19.68 -11.93
CA ALA A 87 -5.00 -19.49 -10.63
C ALA A 87 -4.63 -18.01 -10.42
N ARG A 88 -5.11 -17.43 -9.32
CA ARG A 88 -4.95 -16.00 -8.99
C ARG A 88 -4.42 -15.82 -7.58
N LEU A 89 -3.54 -14.84 -7.44
CA LEU A 89 -3.09 -14.33 -6.15
C LEU A 89 -3.72 -12.97 -5.92
N GLN A 90 -4.50 -12.85 -4.86
CA GLN A 90 -5.09 -11.58 -4.41
C GLN A 90 -4.45 -11.19 -3.09
N THR A 91 -4.03 -9.94 -3.00
CA THR A 91 -3.45 -9.39 -1.77
C THR A 91 -4.21 -8.12 -1.40
N SER A 92 -4.64 -8.04 -0.15
CA SER A 92 -5.18 -6.80 0.43
C SER A 92 -4.30 -6.40 1.60
N SER A 93 -3.80 -5.19 1.62
CA SER A 93 -2.98 -4.68 2.71
C SER A 93 -3.59 -3.44 3.34
N TYR A 94 -3.40 -3.32 4.65
CA TYR A 94 -3.80 -2.16 5.46
C TYR A 94 -2.59 -1.76 6.28
N MET A 95 -2.02 -0.60 5.98
CA MET A 95 -0.73 -0.16 6.53
C MET A 95 -0.85 1.19 7.22
N GLY A 96 -0.09 1.35 8.30
CA GLY A 96 0.24 2.66 8.87
C GLY A 96 1.65 3.05 8.45
N ASN A 97 1.83 4.24 7.93
CA ASN A 97 3.10 4.72 7.38
C ASN A 97 3.57 5.98 8.09
N VAL A 98 4.88 6.16 8.13
CA VAL A 98 5.54 7.44 8.38
C VAL A 98 6.23 7.83 7.08
N ILE A 99 5.94 9.05 6.62
CA ILE A 99 6.47 9.62 5.37
C ILE A 99 7.34 10.82 5.73
N TYR A 100 8.48 10.92 5.07
CA TYR A 100 9.36 12.08 5.09
C TYR A 100 9.30 12.77 3.73
N HIS A 101 8.94 14.04 3.72
CA HIS A 101 8.95 14.90 2.54
C HIS A 101 10.30 15.64 2.49
N LEU A 102 11.04 15.46 1.40
CA LEU A 102 12.31 16.13 1.24
C LEU A 102 12.06 17.64 1.06
N PRO A 103 12.69 18.50 1.89
CA PRO A 103 12.59 19.93 1.70
C PRO A 103 13.10 20.33 0.31
N MET A 104 12.26 20.97 -0.47
CA MET A 104 12.59 21.47 -1.81
C MET A 104 12.44 23.00 -1.84
N ALA A 105 12.99 23.63 -2.88
CA ALA A 105 12.82 25.06 -3.07
C ALA A 105 11.33 25.41 -3.18
N THR A 106 10.92 26.50 -2.54
CA THR A 106 9.51 26.91 -2.41
C THR A 106 8.81 27.23 -3.74
N ASP A 107 9.57 27.48 -4.77
CA ASP A 107 9.09 27.87 -6.12
C ASP A 107 8.93 26.70 -7.08
N THR A 108 9.20 25.45 -6.62
CA THR A 108 9.00 24.27 -7.46
C THR A 108 7.67 23.60 -7.16
N PRO A 109 6.90 23.19 -8.20
CA PRO A 109 5.69 22.39 -7.99
C PRO A 109 6.00 20.92 -7.69
N TRP A 110 7.26 20.52 -7.72
CA TRP A 110 7.71 19.16 -7.48
C TRP A 110 8.01 18.90 -6.02
N GLY A 111 7.61 17.73 -5.55
CA GLY A 111 7.97 17.20 -4.24
C GLY A 111 8.55 15.79 -4.40
N VAL A 112 9.45 15.42 -3.49
CA VAL A 112 10.00 14.06 -3.38
C VAL A 112 9.74 13.58 -1.97
N TYR A 113 9.32 12.35 -1.81
CA TYR A 113 9.04 11.77 -0.50
C TYR A 113 9.48 10.32 -0.42
N GLY A 114 9.70 9.87 0.80
CA GLY A 114 9.98 8.48 1.09
C GLY A 114 9.45 8.09 2.46
N GLY A 115 9.17 6.83 2.64
CA GLY A 115 8.58 6.38 3.90
C GLY A 115 8.64 4.88 4.10
N ALA A 116 8.21 4.50 5.30
CA ALA A 116 8.08 3.10 5.67
C ALA A 116 6.81 2.88 6.50
N GLY A 117 6.29 1.68 6.47
CA GLY A 117 5.07 1.33 7.17
C GLY A 117 5.01 -0.11 7.62
N LEU A 118 4.10 -0.34 8.55
CA LEU A 118 3.78 -1.66 9.11
C LEU A 118 2.26 -1.85 9.08
N GLY A 119 1.82 -3.11 8.94
CA GLY A 119 0.40 -3.39 8.97
C GLY A 119 0.03 -4.82 8.67
N ALA A 120 -1.24 -5.04 8.37
CA ALA A 120 -1.80 -6.34 8.08
C ALA A 120 -1.86 -6.60 6.57
N VAL A 121 -1.35 -7.73 6.14
CA VAL A 121 -1.42 -8.22 4.76
C VAL A 121 -2.27 -9.47 4.73
N ASN A 122 -3.37 -9.41 4.01
CA ASN A 122 -4.24 -10.56 3.74
C ASN A 122 -3.95 -11.07 2.34
N THR A 123 -3.61 -12.34 2.23
CA THR A 123 -3.31 -13.00 0.95
C THR A 123 -4.31 -14.13 0.73
N ASN A 124 -5.01 -14.10 -0.40
CA ASN A 124 -5.90 -15.15 -0.84
C ASN A 124 -5.33 -15.80 -2.10
N ILE A 125 -5.19 -17.11 -2.07
CA ILE A 125 -4.77 -17.92 -3.21
C ILE A 125 -5.99 -18.70 -3.70
N ASP A 126 -6.34 -18.51 -4.96
CA ASP A 126 -7.30 -19.32 -5.68
C ASP A 126 -6.51 -20.17 -6.69
N ASN A 127 -6.52 -21.48 -6.49
CA ASN A 127 -5.80 -22.42 -7.35
C ASN A 127 -6.62 -22.89 -8.56
N GLY A 128 -7.83 -22.33 -8.78
CA GLY A 128 -8.70 -22.66 -9.91
C GLY A 128 -9.38 -24.03 -9.82
N ILE A 129 -9.16 -24.80 -8.74
CA ILE A 129 -9.75 -26.16 -8.52
C ILE A 129 -10.65 -26.19 -7.28
N GLY A 130 -11.11 -25.00 -6.83
CA GLY A 130 -12.05 -24.90 -5.70
C GLY A 130 -11.39 -24.88 -4.31
N ASN A 131 -10.07 -24.86 -4.21
CA ASN A 131 -9.37 -24.70 -2.94
C ASN A 131 -9.06 -23.20 -2.72
N HIS A 132 -9.73 -22.61 -1.76
CA HIS A 132 -9.54 -21.23 -1.35
C HIS A 132 -8.82 -21.20 0.00
N GLY A 133 -7.65 -20.59 0.05
CA GLY A 133 -6.91 -20.42 1.29
C GLY A 133 -6.52 -18.96 1.48
N GLY A 134 -6.87 -18.39 2.63
CA GLY A 134 -6.50 -17.02 2.99
C GLY A 134 -5.67 -16.99 4.28
N SER A 135 -4.69 -16.11 4.35
CA SER A 135 -3.89 -15.86 5.54
C SER A 135 -3.70 -14.36 5.74
N THR A 136 -3.82 -13.92 6.98
CA THR A 136 -3.50 -12.54 7.37
C THR A 136 -2.26 -12.58 8.25
N VAL A 137 -1.23 -11.85 7.86
CA VAL A 137 0.05 -11.77 8.55
C VAL A 137 0.48 -10.31 8.71
N LEU A 138 1.40 -10.07 9.63
CA LEU A 138 2.06 -8.79 9.73
C LEU A 138 3.02 -8.63 8.56
N GLY A 139 2.98 -7.47 7.90
CA GLY A 139 3.88 -7.08 6.84
C GLY A 139 4.48 -5.72 7.09
N TRP A 140 5.50 -5.40 6.32
CA TRP A 140 6.11 -4.08 6.27
C TRP A 140 6.24 -3.61 4.83
N GLN A 141 6.38 -2.31 4.65
CA GLN A 141 6.60 -1.72 3.35
C GLN A 141 7.59 -0.56 3.44
N ALA A 142 8.29 -0.33 2.33
CA ALA A 142 9.04 0.88 2.07
C ALA A 142 8.53 1.48 0.77
N LEU A 143 8.40 2.79 0.74
CA LEU A 143 7.88 3.50 -0.41
C LEU A 143 8.67 4.77 -0.68
N GLY A 144 8.63 5.23 -1.92
CA GLY A 144 9.21 6.49 -2.33
C GLY A 144 8.56 6.97 -3.61
N GLY A 145 8.40 8.27 -3.73
CA GLY A 145 7.68 8.84 -4.84
C GLY A 145 8.03 10.28 -5.12
N VAL A 146 7.48 10.72 -6.24
CA VAL A 146 7.50 12.11 -6.67
C VAL A 146 6.08 12.62 -6.77
N GLU A 147 5.88 13.86 -6.37
CA GLU A 147 4.60 14.55 -6.38
C GLU A 147 4.72 15.80 -7.22
N TYR A 148 3.69 16.11 -7.98
CA TYR A 148 3.55 17.35 -8.75
C TYR A 148 2.28 18.07 -8.32
N ARG A 149 2.43 19.22 -7.70
CA ARG A 149 1.31 20.07 -7.26
C ARG A 149 0.68 20.74 -8.48
N THR A 150 -0.56 20.35 -8.78
CA THR A 150 -1.33 20.90 -9.91
C THR A 150 -2.14 22.12 -9.51
N SER A 151 -2.53 22.22 -8.24
CA SER A 151 -3.27 23.33 -7.65
C SER A 151 -3.04 23.35 -6.13
N GLU A 152 -3.63 24.32 -5.45
CA GLU A 152 -3.56 24.41 -3.98
C GLU A 152 -4.24 23.21 -3.29
N TRP A 153 -5.25 22.62 -3.92
CA TRP A 153 -6.06 21.53 -3.39
C TRP A 153 -5.76 20.16 -3.99
N ALA A 154 -4.88 20.05 -5.02
CA ALA A 154 -4.64 18.78 -5.69
C ALA A 154 -3.20 18.60 -6.18
N SER A 155 -2.71 17.37 -6.08
CA SER A 155 -1.42 16.94 -6.57
C SER A 155 -1.53 15.59 -7.29
N LEU A 156 -0.74 15.42 -8.33
CA LEU A 156 -0.49 14.13 -8.97
C LEU A 156 0.77 13.52 -8.38
N PHE A 157 0.82 12.20 -8.25
CA PHE A 157 2.02 11.54 -7.79
C PHE A 157 2.29 10.22 -8.50
N ALA A 158 3.57 9.85 -8.52
CA ALA A 158 4.04 8.53 -8.92
C ALA A 158 4.86 7.95 -7.75
N GLU A 159 4.58 6.70 -7.38
CA GLU A 159 5.15 6.06 -6.21
C GLU A 159 5.59 4.64 -6.54
N TYR A 160 6.79 4.29 -6.11
CA TYR A 160 7.26 2.92 -6.03
C TYR A 160 7.16 2.43 -4.59
N ARG A 161 6.64 1.21 -4.44
CA ARG A 161 6.43 0.56 -3.15
C ARG A 161 6.93 -0.86 -3.17
N TYR A 162 7.83 -1.18 -2.26
CA TYR A 162 8.21 -2.53 -1.91
C TYR A 162 7.43 -2.97 -0.68
N GLN A 163 6.79 -4.12 -0.76
CA GLN A 163 6.04 -4.71 0.35
C GLN A 163 6.51 -6.15 0.59
N ASP A 164 6.67 -6.53 1.84
CA ASP A 164 7.08 -7.87 2.26
C ASP A 164 6.22 -8.36 3.44
N ALA A 165 5.66 -9.54 3.27
CA ALA A 165 4.89 -10.23 4.30
C ALA A 165 5.38 -11.67 4.41
N HIS A 166 5.99 -11.99 5.55
CA HIS A 166 6.57 -13.30 5.82
C HIS A 166 5.58 -14.24 6.50
N ASN A 167 5.81 -15.54 6.32
CA ASN A 167 5.04 -16.62 6.96
C ASN A 167 3.56 -16.69 6.56
N VAL A 168 3.25 -16.39 5.31
CA VAL A 168 1.89 -16.62 4.78
C VAL A 168 1.64 -18.12 4.67
N ASN A 169 0.57 -18.61 5.31
CA ASN A 169 0.11 -19.99 5.20
C ASN A 169 -1.24 -19.98 4.46
N ALA A 170 -1.24 -20.29 3.18
CA ALA A 170 -2.44 -20.25 2.35
C ALA A 170 -2.46 -21.40 1.33
N GLY A 171 -3.64 -21.96 1.07
CA GLY A 171 -3.82 -23.00 0.04
C GLY A 171 -3.08 -24.30 0.31
N GLY A 172 -2.78 -24.65 1.58
CA GLY A 172 -2.01 -25.84 1.94
C GLY A 172 -0.49 -25.65 1.87
N LEU A 173 -0.02 -24.46 1.51
CA LEU A 173 1.39 -24.08 1.49
C LEU A 173 1.75 -23.39 2.81
N THR A 174 2.89 -23.75 3.39
CA THR A 174 3.42 -23.14 4.62
C THR A 174 4.67 -22.34 4.31
N ASN A 175 4.85 -21.23 5.02
CA ASN A 175 6.07 -20.39 4.94
C ASN A 175 6.29 -19.71 3.57
N VAL A 176 5.24 -19.27 2.92
CA VAL A 176 5.31 -18.55 1.65
C VAL A 176 5.61 -17.07 1.92
N GLY A 177 6.71 -16.55 1.39
CA GLY A 177 7.01 -15.12 1.40
C GLY A 177 6.15 -14.42 0.34
N ASN A 178 5.30 -13.50 0.75
CA ASN A 178 4.56 -12.64 -0.18
C ASN A 178 5.30 -11.30 -0.30
N ARG A 179 6.07 -11.17 -1.38
CA ARG A 179 6.78 -9.94 -1.75
C ARG A 179 6.12 -9.33 -2.97
N SER A 180 5.99 -8.04 -2.99
CA SER A 180 5.51 -7.32 -4.16
C SER A 180 6.23 -6.01 -4.36
N ASN A 181 6.40 -5.65 -5.63
CA ASN A 181 6.87 -4.36 -6.08
C ASN A 181 5.70 -3.70 -6.81
N ASN A 182 5.27 -2.56 -6.33
CA ASN A 182 4.14 -1.84 -6.89
C ASN A 182 4.63 -0.50 -7.43
N LEU A 183 4.30 -0.20 -8.67
CA LEU A 183 4.40 1.13 -9.22
C LEU A 183 2.99 1.69 -9.31
N SER A 184 2.73 2.81 -8.67
CA SER A 184 1.39 3.38 -8.60
C SER A 184 1.42 4.84 -9.01
N PHE A 185 0.36 5.25 -9.67
CA PHE A 185 0.09 6.65 -10.01
C PHE A 185 -1.20 7.06 -9.30
N GLY A 186 -1.26 8.27 -8.84
CA GLY A 186 -2.40 8.69 -8.05
C GLY A 186 -2.67 10.17 -8.06
N LEU A 187 -3.80 10.50 -7.45
CA LEU A 187 -4.26 11.86 -7.21
C LEU A 187 -4.42 12.04 -5.69
N LYS A 188 -3.87 13.12 -5.19
CA LYS A 188 -3.94 13.53 -3.78
C LYS A 188 -4.76 14.82 -3.71
N TRP A 189 -5.72 14.88 -2.78
CA TRP A 189 -6.50 16.07 -2.45
C TRP A 189 -6.12 16.54 -1.05
N HIS A 190 -5.76 17.79 -0.95
CA HIS A 190 -5.52 18.53 0.28
C HIS A 190 -6.87 19.08 0.78
N LEU A 191 -7.17 18.92 2.08
CA LEU A 191 -8.47 19.22 2.70
C LEU A 191 -8.40 20.51 3.54
#